data_955742e38ced229b94331c6ed0f59e40
#
_entry.id   955742e38ced229b94331c6ed0f59e40
#
_cell.length_a   1.000
_cell.length_b   1.000
_cell.length_c   1.000
_cell.angle_alpha   90.00
_cell.angle_beta   90.00
_cell.angle_gamma   90.00
#
_symmetry.space_group_name_H-M   'P 1'
#
loop_
_entity.id
_entity.type
_entity.pdbx_description
1 polymer ?
#
loop_
_entity_poly.entity_id
_entity_poly.type
_entity_poly.pdbx_seq_one_letter_code
_entity_poly.pdbx_strand_id
1 'polypeptide(L)'
;MKRYLLVIAALLLTSCASRDKYVQWEDVPPSSFPKLTAIGYAPLATQPAKEQSQRMLMAMQASKIVAYRELAEQVYGQKITANSSVSDWMLTDDNVKASVTGVIRGARVVKSYPAGEHYVTELELDFSKVWQIYQQQSRPQRIKDVTYF
;
A
#
# COMPACT_ATOMS: atom_id res chain seq x y z
N MET A 1 -27.47 -33.89 57.94
CA MET A 1 -27.58 -32.55 57.37
C MET A 1 -26.19 -31.92 57.04
N LYS A 2 -25.23 -31.88 57.98
CA LYS A 2 -23.89 -31.30 57.73
C LYS A 2 -23.11 -31.97 56.59
N ARG A 3 -23.26 -33.28 56.38
CA ARG A 3 -22.57 -34.06 55.31
C ARG A 3 -23.06 -33.67 53.91
N TYR A 4 -24.35 -33.38 53.71
CA TYR A 4 -24.90 -32.96 52.42
C TYR A 4 -24.50 -31.54 52.07
N LEU A 5 -24.31 -30.68 53.07
CA LEU A 5 -23.89 -29.28 52.91
C LEU A 5 -22.44 -29.20 52.37
N LEU A 6 -21.56 -30.12 52.82
CA LEU A 6 -20.17 -30.22 52.34
C LEU A 6 -20.09 -30.74 50.91
N VAL A 7 -20.96 -31.67 50.49
CA VAL A 7 -21.01 -32.18 49.12
C VAL A 7 -21.52 -31.11 48.15
N ILE A 8 -22.52 -30.33 48.55
CA ILE A 8 -23.03 -29.23 47.72
C ILE A 8 -22.01 -28.11 47.58
N ALA A 9 -21.25 -27.78 48.67
CA ALA A 9 -20.16 -26.81 48.59
C ALA A 9 -18.99 -27.27 47.68
N ALA A 10 -18.66 -28.55 47.67
CA ALA A 10 -17.64 -29.12 46.81
C ALA A 10 -18.05 -29.12 45.32
N LEU A 11 -19.36 -29.29 45.00
CA LEU A 11 -19.89 -29.21 43.64
C LEU A 11 -19.94 -27.80 43.06
N LEU A 12 -19.99 -26.76 43.90
CA LEU A 12 -19.98 -25.36 43.47
C LEU A 12 -18.59 -24.83 43.11
N LEU A 13 -17.51 -25.55 43.50
CA LEU A 13 -16.12 -25.15 43.23
C LEU A 13 -15.59 -25.58 41.83
N THR A 14 -16.34 -26.36 41.06
CA THR A 14 -15.89 -26.85 39.74
C THR A 14 -16.30 -25.97 38.56
N SER A 15 -16.88 -24.79 38.80
CA SER A 15 -17.51 -23.95 37.75
C SER A 15 -16.69 -22.80 37.24
N CYS A 16 -15.37 -22.87 37.22
CA CYS A 16 -14.55 -21.86 36.54
C CYS A 16 -13.38 -22.51 35.80
N ALA A 17 -13.66 -23.34 34.79
CA ALA A 17 -12.68 -23.61 33.77
C ALA A 17 -12.76 -22.45 32.77
N SER A 18 -11.95 -21.43 32.95
CA SER A 18 -11.71 -20.44 31.88
C SER A 18 -11.12 -21.21 30.70
N ARG A 19 -11.88 -21.33 29.62
CA ARG A 19 -11.35 -21.86 28.35
C ARG A 19 -10.32 -20.87 27.84
N ASP A 20 -9.05 -21.15 28.08
CA ASP A 20 -7.97 -20.34 27.52
C ASP A 20 -7.99 -20.49 25.98
N LYS A 21 -8.15 -19.37 25.31
CA LYS A 21 -8.21 -19.28 23.86
C LYS A 21 -6.86 -18.82 23.34
N TYR A 22 -6.13 -19.71 22.70
CA TYR A 22 -4.90 -19.38 22.01
C TYR A 22 -5.20 -19.06 20.54
N VAL A 23 -4.87 -17.83 20.13
CA VAL A 23 -5.07 -17.35 18.76
C VAL A 23 -3.73 -17.26 18.07
N GLN A 24 -3.51 -18.08 17.04
CA GLN A 24 -2.38 -17.95 16.14
C GLN A 24 -2.72 -16.98 15.01
N TRP A 25 -1.87 -15.97 14.85
CA TRP A 25 -1.98 -15.00 13.75
C TRP A 25 -1.05 -15.39 12.61
N GLU A 26 -1.53 -15.24 11.39
CA GLU A 26 -0.76 -15.50 10.17
C GLU A 26 -0.82 -14.27 9.27
N ASP A 27 0.33 -13.90 8.71
CA ASP A 27 0.42 -12.83 7.71
C ASP A 27 -0.22 -13.27 6.40
N VAL A 28 -1.12 -12.47 5.85
CA VAL A 28 -1.83 -12.78 4.61
C VAL A 28 -1.44 -11.78 3.54
N PRO A 29 -0.49 -12.13 2.66
CA PRO A 29 -0.22 -11.32 1.48
C PRO A 29 -1.40 -11.44 0.49
N PRO A 30 -1.69 -10.41 -0.30
CA PRO A 30 -2.57 -10.52 -1.45
C PRO A 30 -2.07 -11.60 -2.42
N SER A 31 -3.00 -12.30 -3.08
CA SER A 31 -2.66 -13.34 -4.06
C SER A 31 -1.96 -12.80 -5.31
N SER A 32 -2.13 -11.51 -5.60
CA SER A 32 -1.47 -10.81 -6.71
C SER A 32 -1.38 -9.31 -6.43
N PHE A 33 -0.40 -8.66 -7.02
CA PHE A 33 -0.24 -7.21 -6.96
C PHE A 33 -0.46 -6.59 -8.34
N PRO A 34 -1.22 -5.48 -8.44
CA PRO A 34 -1.41 -4.80 -9.71
C PRO A 34 -0.10 -4.14 -10.16
N LYS A 35 0.12 -4.12 -11.47
CA LYS A 35 1.07 -3.22 -12.10
C LYS A 35 0.34 -1.93 -12.42
N LEU A 36 0.78 -0.85 -11.82
CA LEU A 36 0.24 0.48 -12.04
C LEU A 36 0.99 1.13 -13.20
N THR A 37 0.26 1.70 -14.15
CA THR A 37 0.83 2.38 -15.31
C THR A 37 0.27 3.79 -15.38
N ALA A 38 1.12 4.76 -15.69
CA ALA A 38 0.72 6.15 -15.84
C ALA A 38 1.34 6.76 -17.09
N ILE A 39 0.60 7.63 -17.75
CA ILE A 39 1.03 8.33 -18.94
C ILE A 39 0.94 9.83 -18.71
N GLY A 40 2.04 10.53 -18.95
CA GLY A 40 2.09 11.98 -18.89
C GLY A 40 2.32 12.61 -20.25
N TYR A 41 1.63 13.69 -20.51
CA TYR A 41 1.71 14.47 -21.74
C TYR A 41 2.19 15.88 -21.47
N ALA A 42 3.01 16.44 -22.35
CA ALA A 42 3.39 17.85 -22.31
C ALA A 42 3.44 18.42 -23.73
N PRO A 43 2.77 19.56 -24.01
CA PRO A 43 2.80 20.16 -25.32
C PRO A 43 4.17 20.75 -25.62
N LEU A 44 4.66 20.55 -26.85
CA LEU A 44 5.94 21.06 -27.32
C LEU A 44 5.91 22.59 -27.53
N ALA A 45 4.78 23.11 -28.05
CA ALA A 45 4.65 24.51 -28.44
C ALA A 45 4.65 25.48 -27.25
N THR A 46 4.16 25.05 -26.08
CA THR A 46 4.04 25.91 -24.88
C THR A 46 5.29 25.95 -24.02
N GLN A 47 6.34 25.22 -24.38
CA GLN A 47 7.58 25.23 -23.60
C GLN A 47 8.33 26.56 -23.80
N PRO A 48 8.79 27.21 -22.70
CA PRO A 48 9.39 28.55 -22.74
C PRO A 48 10.85 28.54 -23.23
N ALA A 49 11.08 28.01 -24.43
CA ALA A 49 12.41 28.02 -25.05
C ALA A 49 12.33 28.40 -26.53
N LYS A 50 13.34 29.08 -27.05
CA LYS A 50 13.41 29.49 -28.45
C LYS A 50 13.80 28.33 -29.36
N GLU A 51 14.79 27.56 -28.94
CA GLU A 51 15.32 26.43 -29.68
C GLU A 51 14.39 25.22 -29.60
N GLN A 52 14.16 24.55 -30.74
CA GLN A 52 13.30 23.35 -30.81
C GLN A 52 13.83 22.21 -29.94
N SER A 53 15.13 22.00 -29.93
CA SER A 53 15.78 20.97 -29.09
C SER A 53 15.55 21.23 -27.60
N GLN A 54 15.63 22.48 -27.17
CA GLN A 54 15.36 22.85 -25.78
C GLN A 54 13.89 22.67 -25.42
N ARG A 55 12.96 23.06 -26.31
CA ARG A 55 11.52 22.81 -26.12
C ARG A 55 11.24 21.32 -25.94
N MET A 56 11.87 20.47 -26.74
CA MET A 56 11.72 19.03 -26.66
C MET A 56 12.21 18.47 -25.30
N LEU A 57 13.38 18.92 -24.81
CA LEU A 57 13.90 18.52 -23.50
C LEU A 57 12.99 18.98 -22.36
N MET A 58 12.48 20.21 -22.43
CA MET A 58 11.54 20.73 -21.43
C MET A 58 10.22 19.95 -21.44
N ALA A 59 9.67 19.66 -22.61
CA ALA A 59 8.46 18.84 -22.77
C ALA A 59 8.67 17.41 -22.23
N MET A 60 9.83 16.82 -22.49
CA MET A 60 10.20 15.52 -21.93
C MET A 60 10.19 15.55 -20.39
N GLN A 61 10.78 16.56 -19.77
CA GLN A 61 10.77 16.70 -18.32
C GLN A 61 9.36 16.96 -17.78
N ALA A 62 8.59 17.83 -18.43
CA ALA A 62 7.22 18.15 -18.05
C ALA A 62 6.30 16.93 -18.15
N SER A 63 6.38 16.15 -19.23
CA SER A 63 5.59 14.92 -19.40
C SER A 63 5.92 13.89 -18.33
N LYS A 64 7.20 13.77 -17.95
CA LYS A 64 7.64 12.88 -16.86
C LYS A 64 7.05 13.31 -15.51
N ILE A 65 7.02 14.60 -15.19
CA ILE A 65 6.40 15.12 -13.96
C ILE A 65 4.91 14.80 -13.93
N VAL A 66 4.21 15.00 -15.05
CA VAL A 66 2.78 14.67 -15.16
C VAL A 66 2.54 13.17 -14.95
N ALA A 67 3.36 12.31 -15.57
CA ALA A 67 3.27 10.87 -15.40
C ALA A 67 3.50 10.43 -13.94
N TYR A 68 4.47 11.03 -13.24
CA TYR A 68 4.70 10.74 -11.82
C TYR A 68 3.53 11.19 -10.92
N ARG A 69 2.89 12.32 -11.23
CA ARG A 69 1.70 12.77 -10.50
C ARG A 69 0.55 11.78 -10.67
N GLU A 70 0.27 11.41 -11.89
CA GLU A 70 -0.76 10.42 -12.20
C GLU A 70 -0.50 9.07 -11.50
N LEU A 71 0.75 8.61 -11.53
CA LEU A 71 1.14 7.39 -10.85
C LEU A 71 0.97 7.49 -9.33
N ALA A 72 1.30 8.65 -8.75
CA ALA A 72 1.14 8.89 -7.32
C ALA A 72 -0.34 8.84 -6.90
N GLU A 73 -1.23 9.45 -7.68
CA GLU A 73 -2.67 9.40 -7.44
C GLU A 73 -3.20 7.97 -7.47
N GLN A 74 -2.76 7.16 -8.45
CA GLN A 74 -3.11 5.75 -8.52
C GLN A 74 -2.61 4.96 -7.30
N VAL A 75 -1.36 5.17 -6.87
CA VAL A 75 -0.80 4.51 -5.68
C VAL A 75 -1.56 4.90 -4.42
N TYR A 76 -1.85 6.19 -4.23
CA TYR A 76 -2.55 6.70 -3.04
C TYR A 76 -3.97 6.15 -2.92
N GLY A 77 -4.64 5.92 -4.03
CA GLY A 77 -5.98 5.33 -4.08
C GLY A 77 -6.03 3.82 -3.83
N GLN A 78 -4.90 3.10 -3.87
CA GLN A 78 -4.89 1.66 -3.63
C GLN A 78 -5.28 1.31 -2.19
N LYS A 79 -6.06 0.24 -2.03
CA LYS A 79 -6.39 -0.30 -0.71
C LYS A 79 -5.19 -1.06 -0.14
N ILE A 80 -4.84 -0.75 1.11
CA ILE A 80 -3.80 -1.46 1.86
C ILE A 80 -4.44 -2.44 2.86
N THR A 81 -5.64 -2.10 3.36
CA THR A 81 -6.52 -2.98 4.14
C THR A 81 -7.95 -2.88 3.62
N ALA A 82 -8.89 -3.67 4.17
CA ALA A 82 -10.31 -3.58 3.81
C ALA A 82 -10.87 -2.15 3.99
N ASN A 83 -10.38 -1.41 4.98
CA ASN A 83 -10.94 -0.12 5.40
C ASN A 83 -9.99 1.08 5.19
N SER A 84 -8.76 0.86 4.74
CA SER A 84 -7.75 1.91 4.60
C SER A 84 -7.07 1.88 3.25
N SER A 85 -6.85 3.06 2.67
CA SER A 85 -6.03 3.27 1.48
C SER A 85 -4.56 3.55 1.84
N VAL A 86 -3.69 3.58 0.82
CA VAL A 86 -2.30 4.00 1.00
C VAL A 86 -2.23 5.44 1.50
N SER A 87 -3.10 6.33 1.02
CA SER A 87 -3.15 7.72 1.49
C SER A 87 -3.47 7.82 2.98
N ASP A 88 -4.45 7.05 3.47
CA ASP A 88 -4.80 7.03 4.89
C ASP A 88 -3.62 6.54 5.74
N TRP A 89 -2.94 5.51 5.28
CA TRP A 89 -1.76 4.96 5.95
C TRP A 89 -0.59 5.96 6.00
N MET A 90 -0.34 6.70 4.91
CA MET A 90 0.71 7.74 4.85
C MET A 90 0.46 8.90 5.82
N LEU A 91 -0.78 9.11 6.28
CA LEU A 91 -1.09 10.14 7.28
C LEU A 91 -0.68 9.74 8.70
N THR A 92 -0.40 8.46 8.94
CA THR A 92 -0.07 7.95 10.27
C THR A 92 1.39 8.12 10.65
N ASP A 93 2.30 8.20 9.67
CA ASP A 93 3.75 8.24 9.91
C ASP A 93 4.50 8.89 8.74
N ASP A 94 5.33 9.89 9.03
CA ASP A 94 6.15 10.58 8.03
C ASP A 94 7.21 9.66 7.38
N ASN A 95 7.70 8.64 8.06
CA ASN A 95 8.62 7.66 7.48
C ASN A 95 7.91 6.80 6.42
N VAL A 96 6.65 6.43 6.68
CA VAL A 96 5.78 5.77 5.69
C VAL A 96 5.65 6.62 4.46
N LYS A 97 5.28 7.89 4.64
CA LYS A 97 5.13 8.87 3.55
C LYS A 97 6.40 9.01 2.73
N ALA A 98 7.56 9.14 3.39
CA ALA A 98 8.85 9.24 2.72
C ALA A 98 9.18 7.97 1.91
N SER A 99 8.93 6.80 2.49
CA SER A 99 9.20 5.49 1.87
C SER A 99 8.31 5.25 0.65
N VAL A 100 7.00 5.47 0.75
CA VAL A 100 6.05 5.35 -0.38
C VAL A 100 6.41 6.34 -1.49
N THR A 101 6.72 7.59 -1.14
CA THR A 101 7.16 8.61 -2.12
C THR A 101 8.45 8.16 -2.82
N GLY A 102 9.38 7.55 -2.09
CA GLY A 102 10.62 6.99 -2.64
C GLY A 102 10.36 5.88 -3.67
N VAL A 103 9.41 4.97 -3.37
CA VAL A 103 8.99 3.91 -4.31
C VAL A 103 8.37 4.49 -5.58
N ILE A 104 7.51 5.51 -5.46
CA ILE A 104 6.90 6.17 -6.62
C ILE A 104 7.98 6.82 -7.49
N ARG A 105 8.93 7.54 -6.90
CA ARG A 105 10.08 8.13 -7.62
C ARG A 105 10.96 7.10 -8.30
N GLY A 106 11.01 5.88 -7.77
CA GLY A 106 11.71 4.73 -8.35
C GLY A 106 10.92 3.97 -9.41
N ALA A 107 9.75 4.46 -9.85
CA ALA A 107 8.98 3.85 -10.92
C ALA A 107 9.78 3.78 -12.23
N ARG A 108 9.57 2.72 -12.99
CA ARG A 108 10.27 2.47 -14.24
C ARG A 108 9.68 3.32 -15.37
N VAL A 109 10.55 4.06 -16.07
CA VAL A 109 10.18 4.66 -17.36
C VAL A 109 10.14 3.55 -18.41
N VAL A 110 8.94 3.28 -18.95
CA VAL A 110 8.73 2.25 -19.97
C VAL A 110 9.07 2.81 -21.34
N LYS A 111 8.53 4.02 -21.62
CA LYS A 111 8.75 4.74 -22.88
C LYS A 111 8.78 6.24 -22.62
N SER A 112 9.51 6.97 -23.50
CA SER A 112 9.53 8.43 -23.50
C SER A 112 9.83 8.88 -24.94
N TYR A 113 8.87 9.54 -25.60
CA TYR A 113 8.92 9.83 -27.04
C TYR A 113 8.05 11.02 -27.44
N PRO A 114 8.39 11.72 -28.54
CA PRO A 114 7.51 12.71 -29.12
C PRO A 114 6.34 12.04 -29.86
N ALA A 115 5.12 12.57 -29.71
CA ALA A 115 3.91 12.12 -30.36
C ALA A 115 3.10 13.33 -30.86
N GLY A 116 3.20 13.65 -32.14
CA GLY A 116 2.58 14.82 -32.72
C GLY A 116 3.09 16.12 -32.05
N GLU A 117 2.18 16.91 -31.52
CA GLU A 117 2.49 18.18 -30.85
C GLU A 117 2.87 18.02 -29.35
N HIS A 118 2.92 16.79 -28.83
CA HIS A 118 3.19 16.51 -27.46
C HIS A 118 4.44 15.63 -27.28
N TYR A 119 5.04 15.70 -26.10
CA TYR A 119 5.95 14.70 -25.61
C TYR A 119 5.23 13.79 -24.62
N VAL A 120 5.45 12.48 -24.71
CA VAL A 120 4.77 11.46 -23.93
C VAL A 120 5.79 10.71 -23.09
N THR A 121 5.46 10.47 -21.81
CA THR A 121 6.23 9.60 -20.92
C THR A 121 5.29 8.57 -20.31
N GLU A 122 5.67 7.29 -20.40
CA GLU A 122 4.96 6.15 -19.81
C GLU A 122 5.77 5.60 -18.64
N LEU A 123 5.13 5.47 -17.48
CA LEU A 123 5.71 4.90 -16.26
C LEU A 123 5.00 3.60 -15.89
N GLU A 124 5.74 2.71 -15.22
CA GLU A 124 5.21 1.47 -14.63
C GLU A 124 5.75 1.31 -13.21
N LEU A 125 4.88 0.90 -12.31
CA LEU A 125 5.21 0.55 -10.92
C LEU A 125 4.55 -0.76 -10.53
N ASP A 126 5.33 -1.69 -9.96
CA ASP A 126 4.81 -2.87 -9.29
C ASP A 126 4.38 -2.49 -7.86
N PHE A 127 3.09 -2.60 -7.58
CA PHE A 127 2.52 -2.26 -6.27
C PHE A 127 3.05 -3.14 -5.14
N SER A 128 3.62 -4.31 -5.44
CA SER A 128 4.26 -5.18 -4.44
C SER A 128 5.32 -4.45 -3.62
N LYS A 129 6.01 -3.47 -4.21
CA LYS A 129 7.01 -2.65 -3.52
C LYS A 129 6.42 -1.78 -2.40
N VAL A 130 5.22 -1.23 -2.62
CA VAL A 130 4.48 -0.48 -1.59
C VAL A 130 3.99 -1.42 -0.49
N TRP A 131 3.51 -2.60 -0.88
CA TRP A 131 3.07 -3.64 0.05
C TRP A 131 4.21 -4.15 0.93
N GLN A 132 5.43 -4.31 0.41
CA GLN A 132 6.60 -4.68 1.20
C GLN A 132 6.90 -3.68 2.33
N ILE A 133 6.76 -2.37 2.07
CA ILE A 133 6.91 -1.35 3.11
C ILE A 133 5.82 -1.54 4.19
N TYR A 134 4.58 -1.78 3.76
CA TYR A 134 3.47 -2.02 4.68
C TYR A 134 3.71 -3.25 5.57
N GLN A 135 4.17 -4.36 5.01
CA GLN A 135 4.50 -5.56 5.79
C GLN A 135 5.62 -5.33 6.81
N GLN A 136 6.62 -4.53 6.47
CA GLN A 136 7.73 -4.23 7.38
C GLN A 136 7.28 -3.39 8.60
N GLN A 137 6.29 -2.53 8.42
CA GLN A 137 5.85 -1.58 9.45
C GLN A 137 4.59 -2.01 10.19
N SER A 138 3.67 -2.68 9.53
CA SER A 138 2.31 -2.92 10.06
C SER A 138 1.94 -4.40 10.23
N ARG A 139 2.72 -5.35 9.75
CA ARG A 139 2.50 -6.81 9.82
C ARG A 139 1.01 -7.20 9.82
N PRO A 140 0.31 -7.14 8.68
CA PRO A 140 -1.09 -7.55 8.60
C PRO A 140 -1.20 -9.03 8.93
N GLN A 141 -2.04 -9.37 9.92
CA GLN A 141 -2.18 -10.74 10.43
C GLN A 141 -3.64 -11.18 10.35
N ARG A 142 -3.86 -12.46 10.08
CA ARG A 142 -5.15 -13.12 10.28
C ARG A 142 -5.04 -14.19 11.37
N ILE A 143 -6.17 -14.55 11.96
CA ILE A 143 -6.25 -15.71 12.86
C ILE A 143 -5.98 -16.96 12.01
N LYS A 144 -4.89 -17.67 12.31
CA LYS A 144 -4.53 -18.92 11.67
C LYS A 144 -5.28 -20.09 12.30
N ASP A 145 -5.32 -20.13 13.61
CA ASP A 145 -5.97 -21.18 14.38
C ASP A 145 -6.44 -20.64 15.75
N VAL A 146 -7.45 -21.30 16.31
CA VAL A 146 -7.96 -21.03 17.66
C VAL A 146 -8.08 -22.35 18.40
N THR A 147 -7.17 -22.58 19.34
CA THR A 147 -7.22 -23.75 20.22
C THR A 147 -7.92 -23.41 21.52
N TYR A 148 -8.88 -24.24 21.92
CA TYR A 148 -9.59 -24.15 23.20
C TYR A 148 -9.09 -25.27 24.11
N PHE A 149 -8.66 -24.93 25.29
CA PHE A 149 -8.20 -25.86 26.34
C PHE A 149 -9.25 -25.98 27.45
#